data_9918294b220fc5a1af1c3eefa87d0d3c
#
_entry.id   9918294b220fc5a1af1c3eefa87d0d3c
#
_cell.length_a   1.000
_cell.length_b   1.000
_cell.length_c   1.000
_cell.angle_alpha   90.00
_cell.angle_beta   90.00
_cell.angle_gamma   90.00
#
_symmetry.space_group_name_H-M   'P 1'
#
loop_
_entity.id
_entity.type
_entity.pdbx_description
1 polymer ?
#
loop_
_entity_poly.entity_id
_entity_poly.type
_entity_poly.pdbx_seq_one_letter_code
_entity_poly.pdbx_strand_id
1 'polypeptide(L)'
;VDLNNLYYIPTKQTVSEYFFNNNNVPLKTQKELITDLFNGKKTLQQLRDYGNKSKNLNKEVKKATNTHRSKTPAIISYASRESNKILNDLNNYDKALNNARNLNAPVKGISIFDFDDTVATSNSKVIVNMPDGATKQITPAEFAKQHSVLEQDGATFDFSQFNKVIDGKPGPLAAKIKKQIDRFGNKDVYILTARPQASASSIKTFLDGIGINIPLKNITGLEDGTPQAKANWVVGKAAEGYNDFYFTDDVYGNVKAVQDALEVLDVKSKTRLAYSDRVKK
;
A
#
# COMPACT_ATOMS: atom_id res chain seq x y z
N VAL A 1 1.08 8.99 21.61
CA VAL A 1 0.81 7.84 20.74
C VAL A 1 1.02 6.59 21.56
N ASP A 2 0.00 5.79 21.74
CA ASP A 2 0.11 4.51 22.40
C ASP A 2 0.95 3.58 21.52
N LEU A 3 2.06 3.07 22.07
CA LEU A 3 2.99 2.19 21.34
C LEU A 3 2.32 0.92 20.82
N ASN A 4 1.26 0.45 21.48
CA ASN A 4 0.48 -0.68 21.02
C ASN A 4 -0.19 -0.42 19.67
N ASN A 5 -0.48 0.82 19.34
CA ASN A 5 -1.07 1.22 18.06
C ASN A 5 -0.06 1.28 16.90
N LEU A 6 1.23 1.26 17.19
CA LEU A 6 2.29 1.17 16.18
C LEU A 6 2.51 -0.24 15.64
N TYR A 7 1.93 -1.25 16.25
CA TYR A 7 1.98 -2.62 15.74
C TYR A 7 1.37 -2.80 14.38
N TYR A 8 0.46 -1.91 14.02
CA TYR A 8 -0.29 -1.98 12.78
C TYR A 8 0.25 -1.03 11.72
N ILE A 9 1.23 -0.23 12.10
CA ILE A 9 2.04 0.45 11.12
C ILE A 9 2.73 -0.60 10.26
N PRO A 10 2.72 -0.37 8.96
CA PRO A 10 3.16 -1.30 7.94
C PRO A 10 4.43 -2.01 8.33
N THR A 11 4.35 -3.25 8.55
CA THR A 11 5.40 -4.24 8.83
C THR A 11 6.50 -3.78 9.79
N LYS A 12 6.99 -4.67 10.64
CA LYS A 12 8.22 -4.45 11.44
C LYS A 12 9.37 -3.87 10.61
N GLN A 13 9.40 -4.21 9.33
CA GLN A 13 10.38 -3.75 8.37
C GLN A 13 10.23 -2.24 8.07
N THR A 14 9.01 -1.72 7.93
CA THR A 14 8.77 -0.29 7.67
C THR A 14 9.18 0.57 8.86
N VAL A 15 8.88 0.16 10.08
CA VAL A 15 9.35 0.83 11.30
C VAL A 15 10.88 0.78 11.38
N SER A 16 11.48 -0.36 11.03
CA SER A 16 12.93 -0.52 10.93
C SER A 16 13.56 0.47 9.97
N GLU A 17 13.01 0.55 8.76
CA GLU A 17 13.48 1.46 7.73
C GLU A 17 13.36 2.92 8.16
N TYR A 18 12.23 3.31 8.74
CA TYR A 18 12.04 4.67 9.25
C TYR A 18 13.08 5.09 10.29
N PHE A 19 13.36 4.20 11.27
CA PHE A 19 14.30 4.55 12.34
C PHE A 19 15.76 4.37 11.94
N PHE A 20 16.07 3.46 11.02
CA PHE A 20 17.44 3.00 10.83
C PHE A 20 17.98 3.09 9.39
N ASN A 21 17.11 3.21 8.37
CA ASN A 21 17.52 3.07 6.96
C ASN A 21 18.60 4.07 6.50
N ASN A 22 18.63 5.26 7.08
CA ASN A 22 19.65 6.28 6.77
C ASN A 22 20.84 6.30 7.73
N ASN A 23 20.95 5.35 8.64
CA ASN A 23 21.81 5.45 9.80
C ASN A 23 22.89 4.37 9.89
N ASN A 24 23.08 3.57 8.83
CA ASN A 24 24.05 2.46 8.78
C ASN A 24 23.96 1.49 9.98
N VAL A 25 22.76 1.34 10.55
CA VAL A 25 22.54 0.37 11.62
C VAL A 25 22.47 -1.02 11.00
N PRO A 26 23.25 -2.00 11.45
CA PRO A 26 23.19 -3.36 10.94
C PRO A 26 21.77 -3.94 11.05
N LEU A 27 21.31 -4.65 10.03
CA LEU A 27 19.94 -5.20 9.96
C LEU A 27 19.61 -6.10 11.18
N LYS A 28 20.59 -6.83 11.69
CA LYS A 28 20.46 -7.64 12.91
C LYS A 28 20.08 -6.75 14.11
N THR A 29 20.82 -5.66 14.32
CA THR A 29 20.56 -4.70 15.40
C THR A 29 19.21 -4.01 15.25
N GLN A 30 18.82 -3.66 14.02
CA GLN A 30 17.50 -3.11 13.74
C GLN A 30 16.39 -4.06 14.18
N LYS A 31 16.50 -5.36 13.82
CA LYS A 31 15.52 -6.39 14.21
C LYS A 31 15.45 -6.58 15.72
N GLU A 32 16.59 -6.56 16.40
CA GLU A 32 16.67 -6.67 17.86
C GLU A 32 15.98 -5.49 18.57
N LEU A 33 16.28 -4.27 18.15
CA LEU A 33 15.70 -3.04 18.69
C LEU A 33 14.18 -2.97 18.47
N ILE A 34 13.70 -3.37 17.31
CA ILE A 34 12.28 -3.43 17.02
C ILE A 34 11.60 -4.53 17.83
N THR A 35 12.25 -5.69 17.98
CA THR A 35 11.73 -6.76 18.83
C THR A 35 11.65 -6.30 20.29
N ASP A 36 12.63 -5.57 20.78
CA ASP A 36 12.61 -5.00 22.12
C ASP A 36 11.49 -3.97 22.32
N LEU A 37 11.19 -3.16 21.30
CA LEU A 37 10.04 -2.27 21.30
C LEU A 37 8.73 -3.05 21.42
N PHE A 38 8.57 -4.08 20.58
CA PHE A 38 7.36 -4.91 20.57
C PHE A 38 7.15 -5.69 21.87
N ASN A 39 8.24 -6.05 22.54
CA ASN A 39 8.22 -6.74 23.83
C ASN A 39 8.14 -5.78 25.03
N GLY A 40 7.97 -4.49 24.80
CA GLY A 40 7.90 -3.48 25.85
C GLY A 40 9.23 -3.20 26.57
N LYS A 41 10.35 -3.75 26.08
CA LYS A 41 11.68 -3.53 26.67
C LYS A 41 12.28 -2.18 26.31
N LYS A 42 11.81 -1.56 25.21
CA LYS A 42 12.22 -0.23 24.77
C LYS A 42 11.01 0.60 24.38
N THR A 43 11.15 1.93 24.52
CA THR A 43 10.13 2.88 24.11
C THR A 43 10.40 3.38 22.68
N LEU A 44 9.38 3.90 22.01
CA LEU A 44 9.52 4.55 20.72
C LEU A 44 10.51 5.72 20.77
N GLN A 45 10.53 6.46 21.88
CA GLN A 45 11.47 7.57 22.06
C GLN A 45 12.91 7.07 22.09
N GLN A 46 13.18 5.95 22.77
CA GLN A 46 14.52 5.35 22.78
C GLN A 46 14.99 4.89 21.40
N LEU A 47 14.07 4.40 20.54
CA LEU A 47 14.40 4.07 19.15
C LEU A 47 14.71 5.34 18.34
N ARG A 48 13.92 6.40 18.51
CA ARG A 48 14.17 7.71 17.86
C ARG A 48 15.53 8.29 18.27
N ASP A 49 15.85 8.22 19.55
CA ASP A 49 17.12 8.71 20.09
C ASP A 49 18.31 7.91 19.54
N TYR A 50 18.16 6.60 19.42
CA TYR A 50 19.14 5.72 18.78
C TYR A 50 19.34 6.08 17.30
N GLY A 51 18.26 6.26 16.56
CA GLY A 51 18.29 6.68 15.17
C GLY A 51 18.97 8.06 14.99
N ASN A 52 18.63 9.03 15.82
CA ASN A 52 19.22 10.37 15.80
C ASN A 52 20.72 10.35 16.13
N LYS A 53 21.14 9.53 17.09
CA LYS A 53 22.56 9.34 17.43
C LYS A 53 23.36 8.77 16.28
N SER A 54 22.81 7.76 15.59
CA SER A 54 23.42 7.18 14.38
C SER A 54 23.46 8.19 13.22
N LYS A 55 22.44 9.03 13.07
CA LYS A 55 22.39 10.10 12.05
C LYS A 55 23.49 11.15 12.26
N ASN A 56 23.81 11.49 13.50
CA ASN A 56 24.89 12.43 13.81
C ASN A 56 26.27 11.84 13.50
N LEU A 57 26.50 10.58 13.85
CA LEU A 57 27.70 9.83 13.46
C LEU A 57 27.88 9.80 11.94
N ASN A 58 26.80 9.57 11.17
CA ASN A 58 26.88 9.60 9.71
C ASN A 58 27.16 10.98 9.13
N LYS A 59 26.78 12.07 9.80
CA LYS A 59 27.18 13.43 9.40
C LYS A 59 28.69 13.63 9.53
N GLU A 60 29.30 13.10 10.58
CA GLU A 60 30.75 13.18 10.80
C GLU A 60 31.51 12.29 9.80
N VAL A 61 31.01 11.07 9.54
CA VAL A 61 31.59 10.18 8.51
C VAL A 61 31.46 10.79 7.12
N LYS A 62 30.33 11.42 6.77
CA LYS A 62 30.15 12.12 5.48
C LYS A 62 31.09 13.32 5.33
N LYS A 63 31.44 14.02 6.40
CA LYS A 63 32.47 15.06 6.37
C LYS A 63 33.84 14.49 6.06
N ALA A 64 34.14 13.29 6.57
CA ALA A 64 35.41 12.62 6.33
C ALA A 64 35.50 11.94 4.95
N THR A 65 34.38 11.53 4.34
CA THR A 65 34.33 10.78 3.06
C THR A 65 34.08 11.67 1.82
N ASN A 66 33.79 12.97 1.99
CA ASN A 66 33.63 13.89 0.85
C ASN A 66 34.91 14.14 0.03
N THR A 67 35.99 13.46 0.37
CA THR A 67 37.25 13.46 -0.41
C THR A 67 37.35 12.35 -1.47
N HIS A 68 36.43 11.38 -1.51
CA HIS A 68 36.39 10.34 -2.53
C HIS A 68 35.06 10.37 -3.31
N ARG A 69 35.11 10.96 -4.52
CA ARG A 69 34.06 10.83 -5.53
C ARG A 69 33.88 9.35 -5.91
N SER A 70 32.83 8.69 -5.49
CA SER A 70 32.40 7.43 -6.04
C SER A 70 30.87 7.37 -6.25
N LYS A 71 30.53 6.77 -7.33
CA LYS A 71 29.28 6.39 -8.02
C LYS A 71 28.01 6.07 -7.20
N THR A 72 27.61 6.89 -6.24
CA THR A 72 26.47 6.62 -5.34
C THR A 72 25.24 7.54 -5.44
N PRO A 73 24.95 8.29 -6.55
CA PRO A 73 23.76 9.14 -6.58
C PRO A 73 22.44 8.37 -6.60
N ALA A 74 22.41 7.19 -7.25
CA ALA A 74 21.19 6.41 -7.43
C ALA A 74 20.73 5.72 -6.13
N ILE A 75 21.64 5.14 -5.36
CA ILE A 75 21.33 4.46 -4.09
C ILE A 75 20.88 5.47 -3.04
N ILE A 76 21.49 6.66 -2.98
CA ILE A 76 21.11 7.72 -2.06
C ILE A 76 19.72 8.28 -2.41
N SER A 77 19.39 8.40 -3.70
CA SER A 77 18.07 8.87 -4.14
C SER A 77 16.97 7.86 -3.85
N TYR A 78 17.24 6.56 -4.00
CA TYR A 78 16.31 5.50 -3.66
C TYR A 78 16.05 5.45 -2.15
N ALA A 79 17.09 5.40 -1.34
CA ALA A 79 16.98 5.42 0.12
C ALA A 79 16.26 6.66 0.64
N SER A 80 16.44 7.82 0.02
CA SER A 80 15.74 9.05 0.38
C SER A 80 14.24 8.99 0.03
N ARG A 81 13.88 8.35 -1.10
CA ARG A 81 12.46 8.19 -1.49
C ARG A 81 11.73 7.24 -0.53
N GLU A 82 12.33 6.10 -0.21
CA GLU A 82 11.74 5.15 0.73
C GLU A 82 11.60 5.75 2.13
N SER A 83 12.61 6.46 2.61
CA SER A 83 12.53 7.14 3.91
C SER A 83 11.42 8.20 3.95
N ASN A 84 11.22 8.95 2.86
CA ASN A 84 10.15 9.94 2.77
C ASN A 84 8.78 9.27 2.71
N LYS A 85 8.65 8.14 2.01
CA LYS A 85 7.42 7.35 1.97
C LYS A 85 7.03 6.89 3.38
N ILE A 86 7.97 6.28 4.09
CA ILE A 86 7.76 5.81 5.46
C ILE A 86 7.38 6.95 6.41
N LEU A 87 8.06 8.10 6.29
CA LEU A 87 7.75 9.26 7.10
C LEU A 87 6.34 9.78 6.84
N ASN A 88 5.93 9.80 5.57
CA ASN A 88 4.57 10.18 5.19
C ASN A 88 3.54 9.18 5.74
N ASP A 89 3.81 7.89 5.67
CA ASP A 89 2.93 6.87 6.22
C ASP A 89 2.75 7.05 7.73
N LEU A 90 3.82 7.29 8.48
CA LEU A 90 3.75 7.56 9.92
C LEU A 90 2.98 8.85 10.24
N ASN A 91 3.22 9.92 9.48
CA ASN A 91 2.47 11.16 9.65
C ASN A 91 0.97 10.97 9.36
N ASN A 92 0.64 10.12 8.38
CA ASN A 92 -0.73 9.78 8.08
C ASN A 92 -1.38 8.98 9.21
N TYR A 93 -0.66 8.03 9.83
CA TYR A 93 -1.15 7.33 11.01
C TYR A 93 -1.43 8.25 12.18
N ASP A 94 -0.52 9.17 12.50
CA ASP A 94 -0.73 10.15 13.59
C ASP A 94 -1.97 11.03 13.31
N LYS A 95 -2.12 11.51 12.09
CA LYS A 95 -3.29 12.30 11.68
C LYS A 95 -4.58 11.47 11.72
N ALA A 96 -4.54 10.24 11.23
CA ALA A 96 -5.69 9.33 11.21
C ALA A 96 -6.17 9.03 12.63
N LEU A 97 -5.27 8.74 13.56
CA LEU A 97 -5.59 8.53 14.98
C LEU A 97 -6.21 9.77 15.62
N ASN A 98 -5.67 10.95 15.33
CA ASN A 98 -6.22 12.20 15.84
C ASN A 98 -7.64 12.46 15.30
N ASN A 99 -7.88 12.20 14.02
CA ASN A 99 -9.21 12.32 13.40
C ASN A 99 -10.18 11.29 13.96
N ALA A 100 -9.79 10.04 14.11
CA ALA A 100 -10.62 8.96 14.65
C ALA A 100 -11.06 9.22 16.08
N ARG A 101 -10.21 9.82 16.89
CA ARG A 101 -10.50 10.16 18.30
C ARG A 101 -11.31 11.43 18.48
N ASN A 102 -11.57 12.16 17.42
CA ASN A 102 -12.41 13.36 17.47
C ASN A 102 -13.88 12.98 17.40
N LEU A 103 -14.52 12.81 18.56
CA LEU A 103 -15.93 12.47 18.68
C LEU A 103 -16.89 13.49 18.06
N ASN A 104 -16.43 14.71 17.82
CA ASN A 104 -17.21 15.78 17.20
C ASN A 104 -17.03 15.84 15.69
N ALA A 105 -16.19 14.98 15.10
CA ALA A 105 -15.99 14.96 13.66
C ALA A 105 -17.29 14.50 12.95
N PRO A 106 -17.71 15.19 11.89
CA PRO A 106 -18.84 14.74 11.09
C PRO A 106 -18.55 13.38 10.46
N VAL A 107 -19.59 12.54 10.34
CA VAL A 107 -19.45 11.26 9.64
C VAL A 107 -19.14 11.51 8.17
N LYS A 108 -18.00 10.98 7.71
CA LYS A 108 -17.54 11.05 6.34
C LYS A 108 -17.27 9.64 5.83
N GLY A 109 -18.19 9.16 4.99
CA GLY A 109 -18.13 7.80 4.44
C GLY A 109 -17.28 7.70 3.17
N ILE A 110 -16.62 6.55 2.98
CA ILE A 110 -15.86 6.22 1.79
C ILE A 110 -16.12 4.77 1.38
N SER A 111 -16.23 4.52 0.07
CA SER A 111 -16.32 3.18 -0.49
C SER A 111 -15.13 2.91 -1.38
N ILE A 112 -14.39 1.86 -1.08
CA ILE A 112 -13.14 1.49 -1.75
C ILE A 112 -13.29 0.07 -2.31
N PHE A 113 -13.03 -0.08 -3.58
CA PHE A 113 -13.10 -1.34 -4.30
C PHE A 113 -11.78 -1.63 -4.98
N ASP A 114 -11.29 -2.84 -4.83
CA ASP A 114 -10.27 -3.35 -5.72
C ASP A 114 -10.80 -3.49 -7.16
N PHE A 115 -9.92 -3.54 -8.15
CA PHE A 115 -10.31 -3.60 -9.56
C PHE A 115 -10.33 -5.03 -10.09
N ASP A 116 -9.18 -5.72 -10.10
CA ASP A 116 -9.04 -7.04 -10.72
C ASP A 116 -9.76 -8.12 -9.91
N ASP A 117 -10.52 -8.97 -10.59
CA ASP A 117 -11.36 -10.02 -10.00
C ASP A 117 -12.38 -9.54 -8.96
N THR A 118 -12.46 -8.23 -8.72
CA THR A 118 -13.42 -7.55 -7.84
C THR A 118 -14.47 -6.79 -8.65
N VAL A 119 -14.09 -5.73 -9.34
CA VAL A 119 -14.98 -4.90 -10.19
C VAL A 119 -14.95 -5.31 -11.63
N ALA A 120 -13.82 -5.80 -12.09
CA ALA A 120 -13.58 -6.27 -13.45
C ALA A 120 -12.82 -7.59 -13.43
N THR A 121 -13.03 -8.39 -14.49
CA THR A 121 -12.11 -9.45 -14.88
C THR A 121 -11.46 -9.03 -16.18
N SER A 122 -10.15 -9.28 -16.35
CA SER A 122 -9.43 -8.95 -17.57
C SER A 122 -8.42 -10.02 -17.95
N ASN A 123 -8.00 -10.00 -19.21
CA ASN A 123 -6.93 -10.86 -19.72
C ASN A 123 -5.55 -10.18 -19.66
N SER A 124 -5.45 -9.02 -19.03
CA SER A 124 -4.17 -8.33 -18.83
C SER A 124 -3.20 -9.20 -18.01
N LYS A 125 -1.96 -9.31 -18.47
CA LYS A 125 -0.91 -10.13 -17.86
C LYS A 125 0.28 -9.26 -17.45
N VAL A 126 1.05 -9.74 -16.48
CA VAL A 126 2.41 -9.28 -16.22
C VAL A 126 3.36 -10.12 -17.04
N ILE A 127 4.25 -9.50 -17.79
CA ILE A 127 5.31 -10.19 -18.51
C ILE A 127 6.51 -10.26 -17.56
N VAL A 128 6.95 -11.47 -17.27
CA VAL A 128 8.10 -11.74 -16.40
C VAL A 128 9.28 -12.08 -17.30
N ASN A 129 10.36 -11.30 -17.21
CA ASN A 129 11.60 -11.56 -17.91
C ASN A 129 12.62 -12.16 -16.92
N MET A 130 13.03 -13.39 -17.18
CA MET A 130 14.00 -14.12 -16.36
C MET A 130 15.45 -13.76 -16.76
N PRO A 131 16.42 -13.89 -15.86
CA PRO A 131 17.85 -13.59 -16.17
C PRO A 131 18.44 -14.44 -17.28
N ASP A 132 17.92 -15.64 -17.51
CA ASP A 132 18.32 -16.55 -18.59
C ASP A 132 17.73 -16.17 -19.96
N GLY A 133 16.96 -15.06 -20.04
CA GLY A 133 16.29 -14.59 -21.24
C GLY A 133 14.92 -15.22 -21.50
N ALA A 134 14.46 -16.17 -20.67
CA ALA A 134 13.11 -16.69 -20.77
C ALA A 134 12.07 -15.65 -20.38
N THR A 135 10.92 -15.66 -21.05
CA THR A 135 9.79 -14.81 -20.72
C THR A 135 8.55 -15.65 -20.41
N LYS A 136 7.77 -15.24 -19.42
CA LYS A 136 6.45 -15.83 -19.13
C LYS A 136 5.43 -14.75 -18.85
N GLN A 137 4.16 -15.06 -19.07
CA GLN A 137 3.05 -14.19 -18.73
C GLN A 137 2.28 -14.78 -17.56
N ILE A 138 2.08 -13.97 -16.54
CA ILE A 138 1.35 -14.38 -15.34
C ILE A 138 0.16 -13.44 -15.09
N THR A 139 -0.86 -13.98 -14.43
CA THR A 139 -2.04 -13.19 -14.02
C THR A 139 -1.71 -12.25 -12.87
N PRO A 140 -2.55 -11.25 -12.59
CA PRO A 140 -2.43 -10.40 -11.39
C PRO A 140 -2.34 -11.21 -10.10
N ALA A 141 -3.20 -12.23 -9.96
CA ALA A 141 -3.23 -13.10 -8.80
C ALA A 141 -1.95 -13.95 -8.63
N GLU A 142 -1.37 -14.42 -9.74
CA GLU A 142 -0.08 -15.12 -9.74
C GLU A 142 1.06 -14.17 -9.40
N PHE A 143 1.04 -12.96 -9.97
CA PHE A 143 2.02 -11.92 -9.65
C PHE A 143 2.01 -11.57 -8.16
N ALA A 144 0.85 -11.31 -7.58
CA ALA A 144 0.72 -11.02 -6.15
C ALA A 144 1.30 -12.13 -5.25
N LYS A 145 1.25 -13.40 -5.71
CA LYS A 145 1.79 -14.54 -4.96
C LYS A 145 3.29 -14.79 -5.18
N GLN A 146 3.79 -14.50 -6.36
CA GLN A 146 5.11 -14.97 -6.81
C GLN A 146 6.14 -13.85 -6.96
N HIS A 147 5.72 -12.57 -6.97
CA HIS A 147 6.62 -11.48 -7.35
C HIS A 147 7.88 -11.44 -6.49
N SER A 148 7.78 -11.61 -5.17
CA SER A 148 8.93 -11.56 -4.26
C SER A 148 9.95 -12.67 -4.53
N VAL A 149 9.49 -13.87 -4.89
CA VAL A 149 10.36 -15.00 -5.23
C VAL A 149 11.02 -14.74 -6.58
N LEU A 150 10.22 -14.31 -7.56
CA LEU A 150 10.72 -14.02 -8.90
C LEU A 150 11.74 -12.88 -8.90
N GLU A 151 11.53 -11.85 -8.08
CA GLU A 151 12.48 -10.74 -7.90
C GLU A 151 13.79 -11.21 -7.26
N GLN A 152 13.72 -12.09 -6.24
CA GLN A 152 14.89 -12.70 -5.63
C GLN A 152 15.68 -13.57 -6.64
N ASP A 153 14.99 -14.22 -7.57
CA ASP A 153 15.57 -14.98 -8.67
C ASP A 153 16.13 -14.08 -9.80
N GLY A 154 16.05 -12.75 -9.64
CA GLY A 154 16.57 -11.76 -10.57
C GLY A 154 15.67 -11.46 -11.77
N ALA A 155 14.39 -11.86 -11.71
CA ALA A 155 13.44 -11.52 -12.75
C ALA A 155 13.10 -10.02 -12.77
N THR A 156 12.81 -9.51 -13.96
CA THR A 156 12.23 -8.17 -14.16
C THR A 156 10.82 -8.27 -14.71
N PHE A 157 10.00 -7.22 -14.47
CA PHE A 157 8.59 -7.24 -14.80
C PHE A 157 8.25 -6.14 -15.80
N ASP A 158 7.52 -6.52 -16.85
CA ASP A 158 6.92 -5.58 -17.80
C ASP A 158 5.41 -5.52 -17.56
N PHE A 159 4.94 -4.35 -17.16
CA PHE A 159 3.54 -4.05 -16.86
C PHE A 159 2.80 -3.38 -18.03
N SER A 160 3.34 -3.42 -19.25
CA SER A 160 2.75 -2.73 -20.41
C SER A 160 1.32 -3.17 -20.70
N GLN A 161 0.98 -4.44 -20.46
CA GLN A 161 -0.39 -4.94 -20.57
C GLN A 161 -1.27 -4.47 -19.40
N PHE A 162 -0.70 -4.24 -18.23
CA PHE A 162 -1.42 -3.74 -17.06
C PHE A 162 -1.85 -2.28 -17.19
N ASN A 163 -1.21 -1.53 -18.06
CA ASN A 163 -1.66 -0.18 -18.42
C ASN A 163 -2.96 -0.18 -19.24
N LYS A 164 -3.49 -1.37 -19.59
CA LYS A 164 -4.72 -1.56 -20.37
C LYS A 164 -5.66 -2.52 -19.65
N VAL A 165 -6.94 -2.43 -19.98
CA VAL A 165 -7.96 -3.43 -19.57
C VAL A 165 -8.27 -4.26 -20.81
N ILE A 166 -7.55 -5.39 -20.97
CA ILE A 166 -7.66 -6.27 -22.13
C ILE A 166 -8.84 -7.23 -21.91
N ASP A 167 -9.76 -7.28 -22.86
CA ASP A 167 -10.96 -8.13 -22.82
C ASP A 167 -11.75 -8.03 -21.50
N GLY A 168 -11.84 -6.80 -20.98
CA GLY A 168 -12.46 -6.52 -19.69
C GLY A 168 -13.94 -6.90 -19.66
N LYS A 169 -14.37 -7.57 -18.59
CA LYS A 169 -15.76 -7.91 -18.31
C LYS A 169 -16.14 -7.42 -16.92
N PRO A 170 -17.43 -7.07 -16.68
CA PRO A 170 -17.91 -6.76 -15.34
C PRO A 170 -17.60 -7.89 -14.37
N GLY A 171 -16.95 -7.54 -13.26
CA GLY A 171 -16.65 -8.46 -12.17
C GLY A 171 -17.82 -8.61 -11.19
N PRO A 172 -17.64 -9.40 -10.12
CA PRO A 172 -18.72 -9.77 -9.20
C PRO A 172 -19.35 -8.56 -8.47
N LEU A 173 -18.62 -7.47 -8.29
CA LEU A 173 -19.11 -6.30 -7.59
C LEU A 173 -19.50 -5.11 -8.49
N ALA A 174 -19.40 -5.23 -9.80
CA ALA A 174 -19.74 -4.15 -10.73
C ALA A 174 -21.18 -3.62 -10.53
N ALA A 175 -22.16 -4.52 -10.42
CA ALA A 175 -23.55 -4.14 -10.17
C ALA A 175 -23.76 -3.47 -8.81
N LYS A 176 -22.97 -3.87 -7.81
CA LYS A 176 -23.04 -3.29 -6.46
C LYS A 176 -22.50 -1.86 -6.43
N ILE A 177 -21.37 -1.61 -7.08
CA ILE A 177 -20.82 -0.25 -7.22
C ILE A 177 -21.83 0.65 -7.90
N LYS A 178 -22.44 0.21 -9.00
CA LYS A 178 -23.45 1.01 -9.70
C LYS A 178 -24.59 1.41 -8.78
N LYS A 179 -25.17 0.46 -8.06
CA LYS A 179 -26.23 0.75 -7.06
C LYS A 179 -25.77 1.71 -5.96
N GLN A 180 -24.50 1.65 -5.56
CA GLN A 180 -23.95 2.51 -4.54
C GLN A 180 -23.79 3.95 -5.06
N ILE A 181 -23.29 4.10 -6.29
CA ILE A 181 -23.18 5.39 -6.98
C ILE A 181 -24.57 6.02 -7.21
N ASP A 182 -25.53 5.23 -7.67
CA ASP A 182 -26.91 5.70 -7.88
C ASP A 182 -27.56 6.22 -6.58
N ARG A 183 -27.21 5.61 -5.44
CA ARG A 183 -27.79 5.96 -4.14
C ARG A 183 -27.06 7.09 -3.41
N PHE A 184 -25.75 7.13 -3.47
CA PHE A 184 -24.89 8.01 -2.65
C PHE A 184 -24.02 8.97 -3.45
N GLY A 185 -24.07 8.88 -4.79
CA GLY A 185 -23.15 9.60 -5.66
C GLY A 185 -21.78 8.92 -5.77
N ASN A 186 -20.94 9.47 -6.64
CA ASN A 186 -19.64 8.89 -6.98
C ASN A 186 -18.43 9.62 -6.34
N LYS A 187 -18.71 10.70 -5.57
CA LYS A 187 -17.65 11.57 -5.04
C LYS A 187 -16.67 10.83 -4.14
N ASP A 188 -17.18 9.95 -3.28
CA ASP A 188 -16.43 9.23 -2.26
C ASP A 188 -16.37 7.70 -2.56
N VAL A 189 -16.47 7.35 -3.85
CA VAL A 189 -16.27 5.99 -4.35
C VAL A 189 -14.92 5.92 -5.06
N TYR A 190 -14.08 4.95 -4.67
CA TYR A 190 -12.70 4.81 -5.13
C TYR A 190 -12.44 3.42 -5.68
N ILE A 191 -11.59 3.36 -6.71
CA ILE A 191 -10.90 2.15 -7.14
C ILE A 191 -9.47 2.20 -6.62
N LEU A 192 -9.05 1.11 -5.97
CA LEU A 192 -7.71 0.95 -5.43
C LEU A 192 -7.11 -0.36 -5.93
N THR A 193 -6.16 -0.28 -6.84
CA THR A 193 -5.58 -1.47 -7.49
C THR A 193 -4.06 -1.53 -7.31
N ALA A 194 -3.52 -2.75 -7.35
CA ALA A 194 -2.08 -2.99 -7.41
C ALA A 194 -1.46 -2.59 -8.76
N ARG A 195 -2.28 -2.35 -9.78
CA ARG A 195 -1.81 -1.89 -11.10
C ARG A 195 -1.03 -0.57 -11.00
N PRO A 196 -0.17 -0.26 -11.99
CA PRO A 196 0.45 1.05 -12.09
C PRO A 196 -0.56 2.18 -12.22
N GLN A 197 -0.23 3.37 -11.71
CA GLN A 197 -1.09 4.56 -11.84
C GLN A 197 -1.38 4.92 -13.32
N ALA A 198 -0.49 4.58 -14.24
CA ALA A 198 -0.69 4.74 -15.67
C ALA A 198 -1.93 3.98 -16.21
N SER A 199 -2.41 2.96 -15.49
CA SER A 199 -3.62 2.20 -15.84
C SER A 199 -4.93 2.95 -15.56
N ALA A 200 -4.91 4.01 -14.77
CA ALA A 200 -6.12 4.68 -14.28
C ALA A 200 -7.05 5.16 -15.42
N SER A 201 -6.48 5.68 -16.52
CA SER A 201 -7.27 6.12 -17.69
C SER A 201 -7.95 4.94 -18.40
N SER A 202 -7.27 3.81 -18.55
CA SER A 202 -7.85 2.60 -19.16
C SER A 202 -8.93 1.98 -18.26
N ILE A 203 -8.71 1.99 -16.95
CA ILE A 203 -9.72 1.57 -15.95
C ILE A 203 -10.94 2.49 -16.05
N LYS A 204 -10.74 3.81 -16.09
CA LYS A 204 -11.83 4.79 -16.26
C LYS A 204 -12.65 4.51 -17.52
N THR A 205 -11.99 4.33 -18.67
CA THR A 205 -12.65 4.02 -19.94
C THR A 205 -13.48 2.75 -19.85
N PHE A 206 -12.94 1.69 -19.25
CA PHE A 206 -13.66 0.44 -19.03
C PHE A 206 -14.89 0.64 -18.13
N LEU A 207 -14.72 1.32 -17.00
CA LEU A 207 -15.81 1.59 -16.05
C LEU A 207 -16.94 2.39 -16.69
N ASP A 208 -16.61 3.43 -17.45
CA ASP A 208 -17.59 4.22 -18.21
C ASP A 208 -18.35 3.36 -19.22
N GLY A 209 -17.63 2.47 -19.91
CA GLY A 209 -18.22 1.52 -20.89
C GLY A 209 -19.25 0.57 -20.29
N ILE A 210 -19.13 0.25 -19.00
CA ILE A 210 -20.09 -0.59 -18.27
C ILE A 210 -21.08 0.23 -17.40
N GLY A 211 -21.09 1.54 -17.56
CA GLY A 211 -22.01 2.46 -16.87
C GLY A 211 -21.68 2.73 -15.40
N ILE A 212 -20.41 2.62 -15.02
CA ILE A 212 -19.89 2.95 -13.68
C ILE A 212 -19.06 4.24 -13.79
N ASN A 213 -19.66 5.37 -13.44
CA ASN A 213 -18.98 6.67 -13.54
C ASN A 213 -18.27 7.00 -12.22
N ILE A 214 -16.96 6.77 -12.18
CA ILE A 214 -16.06 7.15 -11.07
C ILE A 214 -15.11 8.24 -11.59
N PRO A 215 -14.91 9.35 -10.86
CA PRO A 215 -13.94 10.36 -11.25
C PRO A 215 -12.53 9.79 -11.41
N LEU A 216 -11.79 10.19 -12.44
CA LEU A 216 -10.43 9.68 -12.68
C LEU A 216 -9.52 9.84 -11.46
N LYS A 217 -9.63 10.95 -10.71
CA LYS A 217 -8.88 11.21 -9.48
C LYS A 217 -9.15 10.22 -8.34
N ASN A 218 -10.25 9.46 -8.44
CA ASN A 218 -10.65 8.43 -7.47
C ASN A 218 -10.20 7.03 -7.91
N ILE A 219 -9.38 6.92 -8.96
CA ILE A 219 -8.79 5.67 -9.42
C ILE A 219 -7.30 5.72 -9.09
N THR A 220 -6.87 4.90 -8.14
CA THR A 220 -5.49 4.86 -7.67
C THR A 220 -4.85 3.53 -8.02
N GLY A 221 -3.75 3.60 -8.75
CA GLY A 221 -2.84 2.48 -8.98
C GLY A 221 -1.64 2.60 -8.05
N LEU A 222 -1.38 1.57 -7.28
CA LEU A 222 -0.35 1.59 -6.23
C LEU A 222 1.03 1.19 -6.73
N GLU A 223 1.13 0.48 -7.86
CA GLU A 223 2.38 -0.18 -8.32
C GLU A 223 2.99 -1.12 -7.28
N ASP A 224 2.17 -1.56 -6.34
CA ASP A 224 2.56 -2.37 -5.21
C ASP A 224 1.42 -3.37 -4.91
N GLY A 225 1.73 -4.65 -5.03
CA GLY A 225 0.78 -5.75 -4.78
C GLY A 225 0.70 -6.19 -3.32
N THR A 226 1.44 -5.54 -2.42
CA THR A 226 1.44 -5.92 -1.01
C THR A 226 0.14 -5.51 -0.32
N PRO A 227 -0.37 -6.33 0.61
CA PRO A 227 -1.53 -5.97 1.43
C PRO A 227 -1.32 -4.65 2.20
N GLN A 228 -0.07 -4.40 2.55
CA GLN A 228 0.32 -3.23 3.32
C GLN A 228 0.16 -1.92 2.53
N ALA A 229 0.46 -1.93 1.22
CA ALA A 229 0.25 -0.74 0.38
C ALA A 229 -1.22 -0.30 0.38
N LYS A 230 -2.16 -1.25 0.31
CA LYS A 230 -3.60 -0.96 0.40
C LYS A 230 -3.99 -0.43 1.78
N ALA A 231 -3.48 -1.05 2.84
CA ALA A 231 -3.73 -0.59 4.21
C ALA A 231 -3.21 0.84 4.44
N ASN A 232 -2.01 1.16 4.00
CA ASN A 232 -1.43 2.51 4.12
C ASN A 232 -2.23 3.56 3.36
N TRP A 233 -2.71 3.22 2.16
CA TRP A 233 -3.56 4.12 1.40
C TRP A 233 -4.88 4.40 2.14
N VAL A 234 -5.50 3.38 2.73
CA VAL A 234 -6.73 3.52 3.53
C VAL A 234 -6.49 4.38 4.78
N VAL A 235 -5.37 4.19 5.47
CA VAL A 235 -4.96 5.06 6.58
C VAL A 235 -4.77 6.51 6.14
N GLY A 236 -4.20 6.73 4.95
CA GLY A 236 -4.13 8.05 4.33
C GLY A 236 -5.50 8.70 4.18
N LYS A 237 -6.53 7.93 3.82
CA LYS A 237 -7.92 8.42 3.76
C LYS A 237 -8.50 8.75 5.13
N ALA A 238 -8.18 7.98 6.15
CA ALA A 238 -8.54 8.34 7.54
C ALA A 238 -7.84 9.65 7.98
N ALA A 239 -6.59 9.87 7.57
CA ALA A 239 -5.89 11.13 7.78
C ALA A 239 -6.53 12.33 7.04
N GLU A 240 -7.28 12.07 5.95
CA GLU A 240 -8.10 13.06 5.23
C GLU A 240 -9.47 13.30 5.90
N GLY A 241 -9.75 12.63 7.04
CA GLY A 241 -10.94 12.76 7.85
C GLY A 241 -12.07 11.80 7.51
N TYR A 242 -11.85 10.78 6.66
CA TYR A 242 -12.82 9.69 6.51
C TYR A 242 -12.87 8.84 7.77
N ASN A 243 -14.09 8.46 8.23
CA ASN A 243 -14.32 7.72 9.46
C ASN A 243 -15.43 6.66 9.38
N ASP A 244 -15.98 6.41 8.19
CA ASP A 244 -16.93 5.32 7.90
C ASP A 244 -16.48 4.63 6.59
N PHE A 245 -15.84 3.47 6.71
CA PHE A 245 -15.17 2.80 5.60
C PHE A 245 -15.95 1.58 5.11
N TYR A 246 -16.07 1.47 3.79
CA TYR A 246 -16.43 0.25 3.12
C TYR A 246 -15.26 -0.15 2.19
N PHE A 247 -14.69 -1.34 2.41
CA PHE A 247 -13.59 -1.87 1.60
C PHE A 247 -13.90 -3.28 1.10
N THR A 248 -13.61 -3.56 -0.17
CA THR A 248 -13.72 -4.90 -0.74
C THR A 248 -12.58 -5.21 -1.69
N ASP A 249 -12.12 -6.46 -1.63
CA ASP A 249 -11.01 -7.01 -2.39
C ASP A 249 -11.22 -8.52 -2.54
N ASP A 250 -10.71 -9.15 -3.60
CA ASP A 250 -10.79 -10.60 -3.80
C ASP A 250 -9.67 -11.37 -3.08
N VAL A 251 -8.61 -10.66 -2.66
CA VAL A 251 -7.47 -11.24 -1.95
C VAL A 251 -7.66 -11.08 -0.43
N TYR A 252 -7.77 -12.21 0.28
CA TYR A 252 -7.96 -12.22 1.73
C TYR A 252 -6.89 -11.42 2.49
N GLY A 253 -5.62 -11.51 2.08
CA GLY A 253 -4.52 -10.76 2.70
C GLY A 253 -4.74 -9.25 2.68
N ASN A 254 -5.26 -8.71 1.57
CA ASN A 254 -5.58 -7.29 1.42
C ASN A 254 -6.73 -6.88 2.36
N VAL A 255 -7.81 -7.70 2.38
CA VAL A 255 -8.96 -7.45 3.28
C VAL A 255 -8.52 -7.46 4.73
N LYS A 256 -7.70 -8.43 5.12
CA LYS A 256 -7.21 -8.56 6.50
C LYS A 256 -6.32 -7.39 6.90
N ALA A 257 -5.37 -6.99 6.06
CA ALA A 257 -4.48 -5.86 6.37
C ALA A 257 -5.23 -4.54 6.52
N VAL A 258 -6.22 -4.28 5.65
CA VAL A 258 -7.08 -3.10 5.74
C VAL A 258 -7.97 -3.16 6.98
N GLN A 259 -8.55 -4.32 7.28
CA GLN A 259 -9.35 -4.53 8.49
C GLN A 259 -8.55 -4.21 9.73
N ASP A 260 -7.35 -4.79 9.88
CA ASP A 260 -6.49 -4.59 11.04
C ASP A 260 -6.12 -3.12 11.21
N ALA A 261 -5.79 -2.42 10.13
CA ALA A 261 -5.49 -1.00 10.18
C ALA A 261 -6.70 -0.16 10.65
N LEU A 262 -7.89 -0.46 10.16
CA LEU A 262 -9.12 0.27 10.54
C LEU A 262 -9.57 -0.04 11.97
N GLU A 263 -9.35 -1.27 12.45
CA GLU A 263 -9.61 -1.67 13.85
C GLU A 263 -8.73 -0.89 14.81
N VAL A 264 -7.45 -0.69 14.46
CA VAL A 264 -6.53 0.12 15.28
C VAL A 264 -6.92 1.58 15.36
N LEU A 265 -7.43 2.11 14.25
CA LEU A 265 -7.92 3.48 14.19
C LEU A 265 -9.24 3.66 14.95
N ASP A 266 -9.90 2.54 15.31
CA ASP A 266 -11.22 2.54 15.97
C ASP A 266 -12.28 3.34 15.20
N VAL A 267 -12.27 3.21 13.86
CA VAL A 267 -13.24 3.85 12.98
C VAL A 267 -14.30 2.86 12.54
N LYS A 268 -15.48 3.36 12.24
CA LYS A 268 -16.55 2.53 11.68
C LYS A 268 -16.10 1.97 10.35
N SER A 269 -16.13 0.64 10.23
CA SER A 269 -15.65 -0.03 9.02
C SER A 269 -16.45 -1.28 8.69
N LYS A 270 -16.44 -1.62 7.40
CA LYS A 270 -16.94 -2.88 6.87
C LYS A 270 -16.04 -3.34 5.75
N THR A 271 -15.24 -4.33 6.04
CA THR A 271 -14.37 -5.00 5.06
C THR A 271 -15.02 -6.28 4.57
N ARG A 272 -14.86 -6.63 3.30
CA ARG A 272 -15.44 -7.84 2.70
C ARG A 272 -14.52 -8.42 1.63
N LEU A 273 -14.45 -9.74 1.61
CA LEU A 273 -13.89 -10.48 0.51
C LEU A 273 -14.89 -10.50 -0.67
N ALA A 274 -14.42 -10.13 -1.86
CA ALA A 274 -15.17 -10.28 -3.10
C ALA A 274 -15.09 -11.74 -3.55
N TYR A 275 -16.22 -12.42 -3.58
CA TYR A 275 -16.30 -13.78 -4.14
C TYR A 275 -16.76 -13.68 -5.59
N SER A 276 -16.00 -14.25 -6.51
CA SER A 276 -16.53 -14.62 -7.83
C SER A 276 -17.46 -15.82 -7.64
N ASP A 277 -18.57 -15.88 -8.36
CA ASP A 277 -19.47 -17.06 -8.36
C ASP A 277 -18.79 -18.36 -8.81
N ARG A 278 -17.52 -18.30 -9.23
CA ARG A 278 -16.66 -19.43 -9.61
C ARG A 278 -16.19 -20.29 -8.42
N VAL A 279 -16.32 -19.83 -7.19
CA VAL A 279 -15.90 -20.57 -5.97
C VAL A 279 -17.05 -21.40 -5.38
N LYS A 280 -18.23 -21.37 -5.99
CA LYS A 280 -19.40 -22.19 -5.58
C LYS A 280 -19.52 -23.51 -6.35
N LYS A 281 -18.40 -24.14 -6.71
CA LYS A 281 -18.46 -25.53 -7.20
C LYS A 281 -17.44 -26.37 -6.45
#